data_07242fb80dcab5e300496310ef04e12d
#
_entry.id   07242fb80dcab5e300496310ef04e12d
#
_cell.length_a   1.000
_cell.length_b   1.000
_cell.length_c   1.000
_cell.angle_alpha   90.00
_cell.angle_beta   90.00
_cell.angle_gamma   90.00
#
_symmetry.space_group_name_H-M   'P 1'
#
loop_
_entity.id
_entity.type
_entity.pdbx_description
1 polymer ?
#
loop_
_entity_poly.entity_id
_entity_poly.type
_entity_poly.pdbx_seq_one_letter_code
_entity_poly.pdbx_strand_id
1 'polypeptide(L)'
;MSTEFLDLKIKIRKIHDSTLFQYLIFGGIIMKNTQIKRGQIYYCNIPKTAGSVYHSRRPVLVISNNRNNFFSRCITGIPLTSKLGKNSLPTHVTIHTDCGMRRESIAMCENVCNYSKESLSDFICEIDENSEVMKQIEKALLIQVGMA
;
A
#
# COMPACT_ATOMS: atom_id res chain seq x y z
N MET A 1 -1.42 -37.75 -0.77
CA MET A 1 -2.09 -36.52 -1.22
C MET A 1 -3.43 -36.94 -1.78
N SER A 2 -4.52 -36.64 -1.07
CA SER A 2 -5.86 -37.17 -1.42
C SER A 2 -6.38 -36.51 -2.71
N THR A 3 -7.14 -37.29 -3.46
CA THR A 3 -7.82 -36.87 -4.71
C THR A 3 -8.66 -35.61 -4.55
N GLU A 4 -9.18 -35.36 -3.36
CA GLU A 4 -9.93 -34.14 -3.02
C GLU A 4 -9.11 -32.84 -3.10
N PHE A 5 -7.80 -32.90 -2.82
CA PHE A 5 -6.91 -31.74 -2.90
C PHE A 5 -6.59 -31.36 -4.37
N LEU A 6 -6.57 -32.35 -5.25
CA LEU A 6 -6.36 -32.13 -6.68
C LEU A 6 -7.61 -31.56 -7.34
N ASP A 7 -8.79 -32.05 -6.96
CA ASP A 7 -10.09 -31.55 -7.45
C ASP A 7 -10.35 -30.10 -7.01
N LEU A 8 -9.93 -29.74 -5.80
CA LEU A 8 -10.04 -28.36 -5.31
C LEU A 8 -9.14 -27.40 -6.10
N LYS A 9 -7.89 -27.83 -6.45
CA LYS A 9 -6.97 -27.06 -7.30
C LYS A 9 -7.50 -26.87 -8.73
N ILE A 10 -8.19 -27.87 -9.28
CA ILE A 10 -8.78 -27.81 -10.62
C ILE A 10 -10.03 -26.91 -10.63
N LYS A 11 -10.85 -26.94 -9.58
CA LYS A 11 -12.00 -26.03 -9.42
C LYS A 11 -11.59 -24.56 -9.29
N ILE A 12 -10.50 -24.27 -8.58
CA ILE A 12 -9.96 -22.91 -8.43
C ILE A 12 -9.43 -22.35 -9.77
N ARG A 13 -8.88 -23.19 -10.66
CA ARG A 13 -8.42 -22.75 -12.00
C ARG A 13 -9.53 -22.37 -12.98
N LYS A 14 -10.78 -22.77 -12.74
CA LYS A 14 -11.94 -22.50 -13.62
C LYS A 14 -12.77 -21.26 -13.23
N ILE A 15 -12.49 -20.65 -12.08
CA ILE A 15 -13.24 -19.49 -11.62
C ILE A 15 -12.48 -18.22 -12.11
N HIS A 16 -12.85 -17.78 -13.30
CA HIS A 16 -12.36 -16.51 -13.91
C HIS A 16 -13.16 -15.28 -13.43
N ASP A 17 -13.81 -15.37 -12.25
CA ASP A 17 -14.57 -14.27 -11.69
C ASP A 17 -13.71 -13.54 -10.64
N SER A 18 -13.38 -12.28 -10.94
CA SER A 18 -12.49 -11.42 -10.15
C SER A 18 -12.93 -11.21 -8.69
N THR A 19 -14.20 -11.48 -8.40
CA THR A 19 -14.80 -11.34 -7.06
C THR A 19 -14.51 -12.51 -6.13
N LEU A 20 -14.31 -13.72 -6.66
CA LEU A 20 -14.07 -14.94 -5.86
C LEU A 20 -12.59 -15.20 -5.58
N PHE A 21 -11.68 -14.56 -6.31
CA PHE A 21 -10.25 -14.64 -6.06
C PHE A 21 -9.81 -13.96 -4.74
N GLN A 22 -10.75 -13.24 -4.09
CA GLN A 22 -10.53 -12.58 -2.80
C GLN A 22 -10.57 -13.56 -1.61
N TYR A 23 -10.91 -14.85 -1.83
CA TYR A 23 -11.04 -15.82 -0.75
C TYR A 23 -10.18 -17.05 -1.02
N LEU A 24 -9.16 -17.27 -0.21
CA LEU A 24 -8.40 -18.53 -0.16
C LEU A 24 -8.94 -19.38 0.97
N ILE A 25 -9.33 -20.63 0.63
CA ILE A 25 -9.73 -21.62 1.63
C ILE A 25 -8.45 -22.33 2.12
N PHE A 26 -8.08 -22.05 3.36
CA PHE A 26 -7.01 -22.75 4.05
C PHE A 26 -7.61 -23.50 5.25
N GLY A 27 -7.58 -24.85 5.21
CA GLY A 27 -8.06 -25.67 6.34
C GLY A 27 -9.53 -25.46 6.74
N GLY A 28 -10.43 -25.14 5.79
CA GLY A 28 -11.85 -24.88 6.06
C GLY A 28 -12.18 -23.46 6.53
N ILE A 29 -11.21 -22.59 6.66
CA ILE A 29 -11.40 -21.18 7.01
C ILE A 29 -11.32 -20.34 5.73
N ILE A 30 -12.38 -19.58 5.44
CA ILE A 30 -12.40 -18.61 4.34
C ILE A 30 -11.60 -17.38 4.78
N MET A 31 -10.37 -17.26 4.28
CA MET A 31 -9.58 -16.06 4.50
C MET A 31 -9.79 -15.08 3.34
N LYS A 32 -10.18 -13.85 3.65
CA LYS A 32 -10.23 -12.77 2.67
C LYS A 32 -8.79 -12.46 2.23
N ASN A 33 -8.43 -12.88 1.02
CA ASN A 33 -7.14 -12.50 0.43
C ASN A 33 -7.23 -11.05 -0.04
N THR A 34 -7.04 -10.12 0.87
CA THR A 34 -6.86 -8.70 0.54
C THR A 34 -5.46 -8.52 -0.03
N GLN A 35 -5.32 -8.75 -1.34
CA GLN A 35 -4.08 -8.44 -2.03
C GLN A 35 -3.82 -6.94 -1.93
N ILE A 36 -2.71 -6.57 -1.28
CA ILE A 36 -2.27 -5.19 -1.20
C ILE A 36 -1.83 -4.75 -2.60
N LYS A 37 -2.34 -3.59 -3.06
CA LYS A 37 -2.05 -3.04 -4.38
C LYS A 37 -1.37 -1.68 -4.29
N ARG A 38 -0.62 -1.35 -5.34
CA ARG A 38 -0.09 -0.01 -5.57
C ARG A 38 -1.23 1.01 -5.58
N GLY A 39 -1.04 2.17 -4.97
CA GLY A 39 -2.05 3.22 -4.83
C GLY A 39 -2.93 3.09 -3.59
N GLN A 40 -2.95 1.95 -2.93
CA GLN A 40 -3.73 1.77 -1.70
C GLN A 40 -3.07 2.46 -0.52
N ILE A 41 -3.90 3.01 0.36
CA ILE A 41 -3.48 3.65 1.60
C ILE A 41 -4.01 2.83 2.78
N TYR A 42 -3.09 2.48 3.68
CA TYR A 42 -3.38 1.74 4.92
C TYR A 42 -2.86 2.51 6.12
N TYR A 43 -3.49 2.33 7.27
CA TYR A 43 -2.81 2.63 8.52
C TYR A 43 -1.68 1.63 8.74
N CYS A 44 -0.52 2.15 9.15
CA CYS A 44 0.67 1.37 9.48
C CYS A 44 1.16 1.73 10.89
N ASN A 45 1.48 0.71 11.68
CA ASN A 45 2.14 0.90 12.97
C ASN A 45 3.65 0.97 12.76
N ILE A 46 4.19 2.19 12.75
CA ILE A 46 5.61 2.44 12.52
C ILE A 46 6.32 2.45 13.87
N PRO A 47 7.25 1.51 14.11
CA PRO A 47 7.99 1.45 15.37
C PRO A 47 8.90 2.68 15.49
N LYS A 48 9.12 3.11 16.74
CA LYS A 48 10.10 4.15 17.04
C LYS A 48 11.50 3.56 16.93
N THR A 49 12.26 4.01 15.93
CA THR A 49 13.67 3.64 15.77
C THR A 49 14.56 4.88 15.96
N ALA A 50 15.83 4.67 16.33
CA ALA A 50 16.78 5.77 16.45
C ALA A 50 16.89 6.52 15.10
N GLY A 51 16.74 7.85 15.15
CA GLY A 51 16.76 8.70 13.95
C GLY A 51 15.45 8.72 13.14
N SER A 52 14.44 7.95 13.53
CA SER A 52 13.13 8.02 12.87
C SER A 52 12.35 9.25 13.35
N VAL A 53 12.08 10.16 12.42
CA VAL A 53 11.24 11.34 12.67
C VAL A 53 9.77 10.95 12.77
N TYR A 54 9.37 9.86 12.09
CA TYR A 54 7.98 9.41 12.00
C TYR A 54 7.83 8.03 12.63
N HIS A 55 7.13 8.00 13.74
CA HIS A 55 6.75 6.80 14.46
C HIS A 55 5.25 6.87 14.79
N SER A 56 4.70 5.82 15.34
CA SER A 56 3.28 5.65 15.65
C SER A 56 2.40 5.21 14.48
N ARG A 57 1.12 5.07 14.76
CA ARG A 57 0.11 4.70 13.75
C ARG A 57 -0.18 5.87 12.83
N ARG A 58 0.08 5.69 11.54
CA ARG A 58 -0.20 6.70 10.51
C ARG A 58 -0.51 6.10 9.15
N PRO A 59 -1.15 6.86 8.25
CA PRO A 59 -1.38 6.41 6.89
C PRO A 59 -0.07 6.25 6.13
N VAL A 60 0.00 5.19 5.31
CA VAL A 60 1.09 4.89 4.39
C VAL A 60 0.50 4.58 3.01
N LEU A 61 0.99 5.26 1.99
CA LEU A 61 0.65 5.02 0.58
C LEU A 61 1.56 3.92 0.03
N VAL A 62 0.98 2.85 -0.49
CA VAL A 62 1.72 1.75 -1.14
C VAL A 62 2.17 2.19 -2.52
N ILE A 63 3.48 2.15 -2.79
CA ILE A 63 4.07 2.52 -4.08
C ILE A 63 4.78 1.37 -4.78
N SER A 64 5.07 0.28 -4.08
CA SER A 64 5.64 -0.92 -4.69
C SER A 64 4.70 -1.53 -5.72
N ASN A 65 5.27 -2.12 -6.77
CA ASN A 65 4.50 -2.74 -7.84
C ASN A 65 3.71 -3.97 -7.34
N ASN A 66 2.63 -4.28 -8.04
CA ASN A 66 1.69 -5.33 -7.61
C ASN A 66 2.32 -6.74 -7.60
N ARG A 67 3.33 -6.99 -8.43
CA ARG A 67 4.06 -8.27 -8.42
C ARG A 67 4.87 -8.41 -7.13
N ASN A 68 5.61 -7.37 -6.72
CA ASN A 68 6.29 -7.36 -5.43
C ASN A 68 5.30 -7.48 -4.28
N ASN A 69 4.18 -6.74 -4.34
CA ASN A 69 3.14 -6.78 -3.32
C ASN A 69 2.50 -8.17 -3.17
N PHE A 70 2.51 -8.98 -4.21
CA PHE A 70 2.00 -10.34 -4.14
C PHE A 70 2.99 -11.31 -3.46
N PHE A 71 4.26 -11.26 -3.85
CA PHE A 71 5.25 -12.28 -3.44
C PHE A 71 6.03 -11.90 -2.18
N SER A 72 6.24 -10.62 -1.91
CA SER A 72 7.04 -10.15 -0.78
C SER A 72 6.23 -10.11 0.53
N ARG A 73 6.90 -10.28 1.66
CA ARG A 73 6.35 -10.00 2.99
C ARG A 73 6.31 -8.51 3.32
N CYS A 74 7.00 -7.70 2.53
CA CYS A 74 7.07 -6.26 2.71
C CYS A 74 6.48 -5.54 1.50
N ILE A 75 6.05 -4.31 1.74
CA ILE A 75 5.71 -3.33 0.71
C ILE A 75 6.65 -2.14 0.81
N THR A 76 6.84 -1.41 -0.29
CA THR A 76 7.45 -0.09 -0.24
C THR A 76 6.33 0.95 -0.18
N GLY A 77 6.44 1.86 0.78
CA GLY A 77 5.40 2.87 1.00
C GLY A 77 5.96 4.23 1.39
N ILE A 78 5.10 5.22 1.32
CA ILE A 78 5.37 6.61 1.69
C ILE A 78 4.47 6.98 2.87
N PRO A 79 5.01 7.44 4.00
CA PRO A 79 4.21 7.88 5.12
C PRO A 79 3.53 9.22 4.80
N LEU A 80 2.29 9.36 5.25
CA LEU A 80 1.48 10.56 5.08
C LEU A 80 1.39 11.34 6.39
N THR A 81 1.29 12.65 6.29
CA THR A 81 1.04 13.55 7.42
C THR A 81 -0.07 14.55 7.11
N SER A 82 -0.97 14.78 8.06
CA SER A 82 -1.97 15.85 8.00
C SER A 82 -1.45 17.18 8.57
N LYS A 83 -0.22 17.20 9.08
CA LYS A 83 0.41 18.45 9.52
C LYS A 83 0.99 19.15 8.29
N LEU A 84 0.23 20.10 7.77
CA LEU A 84 0.65 20.93 6.65
C LEU A 84 1.66 21.96 7.18
N GLY A 85 2.96 21.73 6.93
CA GLY A 85 4.02 22.68 7.25
C GLY A 85 3.99 23.88 6.29
N LYS A 86 4.55 25.01 6.74
CA LYS A 86 4.66 26.21 5.90
C LYS A 86 5.63 26.06 4.73
N ASN A 87 6.55 25.09 4.77
CA ASN A 87 7.55 24.85 3.73
C ASN A 87 7.22 23.56 3.00
N SER A 88 6.85 23.66 1.72
CA SER A 88 6.69 22.54 0.82
C SER A 88 8.05 22.16 0.23
N LEU A 89 8.47 20.90 0.38
CA LEU A 89 9.64 20.38 -0.29
C LEU A 89 9.27 19.88 -1.70
N PRO A 90 10.21 19.83 -2.66
CA PRO A 90 9.96 19.23 -3.98
C PRO A 90 9.54 17.76 -3.93
N THR A 91 9.82 17.08 -2.80
CA THR A 91 9.46 15.70 -2.51
C THR A 91 8.10 15.56 -1.79
N HIS A 92 7.40 16.67 -1.53
CA HIS A 92 6.09 16.67 -0.92
C HIS A 92 4.99 16.71 -1.98
N VAL A 93 4.03 15.79 -1.87
CA VAL A 93 2.86 15.73 -2.74
C VAL A 93 1.60 15.78 -1.91
N THR A 94 0.71 16.72 -2.23
CA THR A 94 -0.58 16.85 -1.54
C THR A 94 -1.55 15.77 -2.02
N ILE A 95 -2.16 15.06 -1.08
CA ILE A 95 -3.26 14.12 -1.31
C ILE A 95 -4.52 14.78 -0.76
N HIS A 96 -5.44 15.13 -1.65
CA HIS A 96 -6.70 15.79 -1.31
C HIS A 96 -7.74 14.78 -0.81
N THR A 97 -8.79 15.31 -0.19
CA THR A 97 -9.87 14.49 0.40
C THR A 97 -10.73 13.78 -0.64
N ASP A 98 -10.76 14.26 -1.89
CA ASP A 98 -11.41 13.61 -3.02
C ASP A 98 -10.84 12.23 -3.36
N CYS A 99 -9.60 11.96 -2.95
CA CYS A 99 -8.98 10.63 -3.02
C CYS A 99 -9.49 9.65 -1.94
N GLY A 100 -10.47 10.02 -1.12
CA GLY A 100 -11.04 9.18 -0.06
C GLY A 100 -10.38 9.35 1.33
N MET A 101 -9.45 10.29 1.47
CA MET A 101 -8.86 10.66 2.76
C MET A 101 -9.83 11.53 3.57
N ARG A 102 -9.87 11.34 4.90
CA ARG A 102 -10.69 12.20 5.78
C ARG A 102 -10.16 13.63 5.90
N ARG A 103 -8.88 13.83 5.68
CA ARG A 103 -8.17 15.11 5.76
C ARG A 103 -7.16 15.20 4.66
N GLU A 104 -6.96 16.39 4.14
CA GLU A 104 -5.83 16.68 3.27
C GLU A 104 -4.53 16.27 3.96
N SER A 105 -3.67 15.59 3.23
CA SER A 105 -2.44 15.02 3.75
C SER A 105 -1.29 15.24 2.75
N ILE A 106 -0.08 15.26 3.26
CA ILE A 106 1.14 15.33 2.46
C ILE A 106 1.80 13.96 2.45
N ALA A 107 2.08 13.45 1.26
CA ALA A 107 2.98 12.32 1.05
C ALA A 107 4.42 12.82 1.08
N MET A 108 5.21 12.30 2.01
CA MET A 108 6.60 12.69 2.23
C MET A 108 7.52 11.71 1.52
N CYS A 109 7.78 11.94 0.23
CA CYS A 109 8.51 10.99 -0.61
C CYS A 109 9.99 10.82 -0.18
N GLU A 110 10.55 11.78 0.56
CA GLU A 110 11.89 11.66 1.16
C GLU A 110 11.96 10.60 2.27
N ASN A 111 10.80 10.20 2.81
CA ASN A 111 10.68 9.16 3.84
C ASN A 111 10.19 7.81 3.28
N VAL A 112 10.36 7.58 1.98
CA VAL A 112 10.04 6.29 1.37
C VAL A 112 10.81 5.16 2.07
N CYS A 113 10.07 4.10 2.46
CA CYS A 113 10.63 3.02 3.27
C CYS A 113 9.90 1.70 2.99
N ASN A 114 10.52 0.59 3.37
CA ASN A 114 9.88 -0.72 3.39
C ASN A 114 9.15 -0.95 4.70
N TYR A 115 7.93 -1.45 4.59
CA TYR A 115 7.08 -1.80 5.73
C TYR A 115 6.69 -3.28 5.66
N SER A 116 6.74 -3.98 6.79
CA SER A 116 6.15 -5.32 6.88
C SER A 116 4.64 -5.25 6.65
N LYS A 117 4.09 -6.18 5.90
CA LYS A 117 2.64 -6.29 5.72
C LYS A 117 1.90 -6.51 7.04
N GLU A 118 2.55 -7.13 8.03
CA GLU A 118 2.00 -7.35 9.36
C GLU A 118 1.82 -6.05 10.16
N SER A 119 2.58 -4.98 9.82
CA SER A 119 2.42 -3.67 10.44
C SER A 119 1.29 -2.83 9.84
N LEU A 120 0.75 -3.25 8.69
CA LEU A 120 -0.42 -2.63 8.08
C LEU A 120 -1.69 -3.06 8.81
N SER A 121 -2.59 -2.10 9.04
CA SER A 121 -3.89 -2.36 9.66
C SER A 121 -5.03 -1.95 8.72
N ASP A 122 -5.89 -1.03 9.10
CA ASP A 122 -7.10 -0.70 8.37
C ASP A 122 -6.81 -0.07 7.00
N PHE A 123 -7.49 -0.57 5.97
CA PHE A 123 -7.56 0.05 4.66
C PHE A 123 -8.29 1.39 4.77
N ILE A 124 -7.76 2.42 4.13
CA ILE A 124 -8.34 3.77 4.12
C ILE A 124 -9.02 4.05 2.79
N CYS A 125 -8.24 4.05 1.70
CA CYS A 125 -8.73 4.32 0.35
C CYS A 125 -7.70 3.85 -0.69
N GLU A 126 -8.06 3.98 -1.96
CA GLU A 126 -7.20 3.67 -3.10
C GLU A 126 -7.16 4.87 -4.05
N ILE A 127 -5.96 5.27 -4.42
CA ILE A 127 -5.71 6.28 -5.45
C ILE A 127 -5.46 5.53 -6.76
N ASP A 128 -6.14 5.94 -7.83
CA ASP A 128 -5.91 5.37 -9.16
C ASP A 128 -4.44 5.51 -9.55
N GLU A 129 -3.80 4.39 -9.91
CA GLU A 129 -2.37 4.34 -10.26
C GLU A 129 -2.01 5.20 -11.48
N ASN A 130 -2.98 5.53 -12.35
CA ASN A 130 -2.81 6.39 -13.51
C ASN A 130 -3.19 7.86 -13.25
N SER A 131 -3.59 8.20 -12.01
CA SER A 131 -3.99 9.55 -11.63
C SER A 131 -2.82 10.54 -11.67
N GLU A 132 -3.16 11.83 -11.74
CA GLU A 132 -2.16 12.90 -11.69
C GLU A 132 -1.39 12.92 -10.36
N VAL A 133 -2.07 12.58 -9.25
CA VAL A 133 -1.44 12.48 -7.93
C VAL A 133 -0.34 11.40 -7.95
N MET A 134 -0.59 10.23 -8.53
CA MET A 134 0.44 9.17 -8.60
C MET A 134 1.61 9.57 -9.50
N LYS A 135 1.38 10.29 -10.60
CA LYS A 135 2.45 10.85 -11.44
C LYS A 135 3.31 11.87 -10.69
N GLN A 136 2.68 12.72 -9.86
CA GLN A 136 3.42 13.64 -9.00
C GLN A 136 4.25 12.90 -7.95
N ILE A 137 3.74 11.82 -7.37
CA ILE A 137 4.48 10.93 -6.46
C ILE A 137 5.70 10.33 -7.17
N GLU A 138 5.54 9.82 -8.38
CA GLU A 138 6.63 9.26 -9.18
C GLU A 138 7.73 10.29 -9.44
N LYS A 139 7.34 11.50 -9.84
CA LYS A 139 8.28 12.61 -10.04
C LYS A 139 9.02 12.98 -8.75
N ALA A 140 8.31 13.08 -7.63
CA ALA A 140 8.89 13.37 -6.33
C ALA A 140 9.89 12.30 -5.87
N LEU A 141 9.60 11.02 -6.16
CA LEU A 141 10.53 9.92 -5.89
C LEU A 141 11.79 9.98 -6.76
N LEU A 142 11.66 10.34 -8.05
CA LEU A 142 12.82 10.54 -8.91
C LEU A 142 13.71 11.68 -8.40
N ILE A 143 13.11 12.77 -7.91
CA ILE A 143 13.85 13.86 -7.25
C ILE A 143 14.56 13.33 -6.00
N GLN A 144 13.88 12.55 -5.16
CA GLN A 144 14.45 12.02 -3.93
C GLN A 144 15.68 11.15 -4.15
N VAL A 145 15.70 10.39 -5.25
CA VAL A 145 16.85 9.50 -5.59
C VAL A 145 17.85 10.14 -6.55
N GLY A 146 17.69 11.43 -6.88
CA GLY A 146 18.62 12.17 -7.74
C GLY A 146 18.53 11.79 -9.23
N MET A 147 17.37 11.32 -9.69
CA MET A 147 17.14 10.92 -11.08
C MET A 147 16.28 11.92 -11.87
N ALA A 148 15.95 13.04 -11.28
CA ALA A 148 15.20 14.15 -11.92
C ALA A 148 15.79 15.51 -11.56
#